data_90513e3d0d23de1f2daa7d497546cffa
#
_entry.id   90513e3d0d23de1f2daa7d497546cffa
#
_cell.length_a   1.000
_cell.length_b   1.000
_cell.length_c   1.000
_cell.angle_alpha   90.00
_cell.angle_beta   90.00
_cell.angle_gamma   90.00
#
_symmetry.space_group_name_H-M   'P 1'
#
loop_
_entity.id
_entity.type
_entity.pdbx_description
1 polymer ?
#
loop_
_entity_poly.entity_id
_entity_poly.type
_entity_poly.pdbx_seq_one_letter_code
_entity_poly.pdbx_strand_id
1 'polypeptide(L)'
;VEDHVYDDINTIPKQHINVGLNNLFGEVMWFYPNSGSGTVNRMVAYNYLDSSSERPVWTVGTLARTAWQDSAVFGKPHATEYDADGTTAATDTNHVIGCTDGVSTYFEHETGLNQVKEGAITAITASIESGDFDIGQQGLAGDGEFMMKIRRVIPDFLSQTGDARITLNLRDFPNDTQASSTLGPFTVTSGTQKIDTRARARSISLKIDNTGTSQFWKLGTFRIDYQPDGRR
;
A
#
# COMPACT_ATOMS: atom_id res chain seq x y z
N VAL A 1 -10.03 9.39 -0.86
CA VAL A 1 -9.09 9.36 -2.00
C VAL A 1 -9.03 10.71 -2.70
N GLU A 2 -10.16 11.38 -2.87
CA GLU A 2 -10.22 12.68 -3.55
C GLU A 2 -9.27 13.70 -2.89
N ASP A 3 -9.40 13.92 -1.59
CA ASP A 3 -8.50 14.82 -0.84
C ASP A 3 -7.03 14.39 -0.98
N HIS A 4 -6.74 13.08 -0.89
CA HIS A 4 -5.39 12.55 -1.04
C HIS A 4 -4.76 12.91 -2.40
N VAL A 5 -5.54 12.84 -3.48
CA VAL A 5 -5.04 13.16 -4.82
C VAL A 5 -4.89 14.66 -5.00
N TYR A 6 -5.90 15.46 -4.59
CA TYR A 6 -5.86 16.92 -4.79
C TYR A 6 -4.83 17.63 -3.93
N ASP A 7 -4.51 17.09 -2.75
CA ASP A 7 -3.47 17.63 -1.88
C ASP A 7 -2.05 17.32 -2.39
N ASP A 8 -1.90 16.25 -3.19
CA ASP A 8 -0.58 15.79 -3.66
C ASP A 8 -0.30 16.13 -5.14
N ILE A 9 -1.30 16.37 -5.97
CA ILE A 9 -1.13 16.49 -7.42
C ILE A 9 -0.45 17.80 -7.84
N ASN A 10 0.50 17.70 -8.79
CA ASN A 10 1.00 18.87 -9.53
C ASN A 10 0.13 19.13 -10.75
N THR A 11 -0.61 20.23 -10.74
CA THR A 11 -1.52 20.61 -11.83
C THR A 11 -0.84 21.35 -12.98
N ILE A 12 0.44 21.74 -12.85
CA ILE A 12 1.18 22.44 -13.93
C ILE A 12 1.41 21.50 -15.12
N PRO A 13 2.05 20.30 -14.95
CA PRO A 13 2.24 19.36 -16.04
C PRO A 13 1.04 18.39 -16.20
N LYS A 14 -0.19 18.90 -16.14
CA LYS A 14 -1.41 18.07 -16.24
C LYS A 14 -1.51 17.22 -17.51
N GLN A 15 -0.81 17.60 -18.58
CA GLN A 15 -0.71 16.82 -19.81
C GLN A 15 0.05 15.48 -19.65
N HIS A 16 0.79 15.32 -18.55
CA HIS A 16 1.47 14.06 -18.21
C HIS A 16 0.57 13.07 -17.49
N ILE A 17 -0.62 13.51 -17.04
CA ILE A 17 -1.58 12.61 -16.41
C ILE A 17 -2.07 11.63 -17.47
N ASN A 18 -1.96 10.35 -17.18
CA ASN A 18 -2.44 9.30 -18.06
C ASN A 18 -3.21 8.23 -17.29
N VAL A 19 -3.93 7.40 -18.01
CA VAL A 19 -4.79 6.36 -17.46
C VAL A 19 -4.42 5.00 -18.05
N GLY A 20 -4.50 3.97 -17.22
CA GLY A 20 -4.35 2.58 -17.62
C GLY A 20 -5.48 1.71 -17.10
N LEU A 21 -5.74 0.63 -17.80
CA LEU A 21 -6.64 -0.44 -17.36
C LEU A 21 -5.82 -1.68 -17.04
N ASN A 22 -6.12 -2.33 -15.93
CA ASN A 22 -5.61 -3.64 -15.58
C ASN A 22 -6.78 -4.61 -15.46
N ASN A 23 -7.18 -5.20 -16.57
CA ASN A 23 -8.32 -6.11 -16.62
C ASN A 23 -8.08 -7.42 -15.87
N LEU A 24 -6.83 -7.79 -15.58
CA LEU A 24 -6.51 -8.99 -14.80
C LEU A 24 -7.05 -8.88 -13.36
N PHE A 25 -7.10 -7.67 -12.82
CA PHE A 25 -7.57 -7.41 -11.46
C PHE A 25 -8.79 -6.49 -11.38
N GLY A 26 -9.32 -6.07 -12.53
CA GLY A 26 -10.49 -5.18 -12.58
C GLY A 26 -10.20 -3.78 -12.07
N GLU A 27 -9.09 -3.20 -12.50
CA GLU A 27 -8.63 -1.90 -12.01
C GLU A 27 -8.55 -0.84 -13.12
N VAL A 28 -8.93 0.38 -12.77
CA VAL A 28 -8.64 1.60 -13.53
C VAL A 28 -7.60 2.38 -12.74
N MET A 29 -6.47 2.69 -13.37
CA MET A 29 -5.35 3.37 -12.74
C MET A 29 -5.13 4.74 -13.37
N TRP A 30 -4.93 5.76 -12.55
CA TRP A 30 -4.49 7.09 -12.98
C TRP A 30 -3.09 7.32 -12.48
N PHE A 31 -2.20 7.71 -13.39
CA PHE A 31 -0.82 8.04 -13.11
C PHE A 31 -0.64 9.55 -13.20
N TYR A 32 -0.05 10.16 -12.18
CA TYR A 32 0.07 11.61 -12.07
C TYR A 32 1.38 12.05 -11.40
N PRO A 33 1.84 13.27 -11.66
CA PRO A 33 2.97 13.87 -10.96
C PRO A 33 2.51 14.43 -9.61
N ASN A 34 3.28 14.20 -8.53
CA ASN A 34 3.01 14.85 -7.25
C ASN A 34 3.47 16.32 -7.26
N SER A 35 3.11 17.07 -6.22
CA SER A 35 3.38 18.51 -6.08
C SER A 35 4.86 18.90 -6.20
N GLY A 36 5.78 17.97 -5.95
CA GLY A 36 7.23 18.17 -6.06
C GLY A 36 7.85 17.68 -7.36
N SER A 37 7.07 17.13 -8.29
CA SER A 37 7.58 16.50 -9.51
C SER A 37 7.01 17.09 -10.79
N GLY A 38 7.86 17.24 -11.81
CA GLY A 38 7.46 17.53 -13.19
C GLY A 38 7.10 16.28 -14.00
N THR A 39 7.41 15.08 -13.50
CA THR A 39 7.15 13.80 -14.14
C THR A 39 6.24 12.93 -13.31
N VAL A 40 5.59 11.95 -13.95
CA VAL A 40 4.67 11.02 -13.29
C VAL A 40 5.43 10.16 -12.28
N ASN A 41 4.96 10.13 -11.04
CA ASN A 41 5.57 9.36 -9.95
C ASN A 41 4.55 8.81 -8.93
N ARG A 42 3.27 9.05 -9.16
CA ARG A 42 2.16 8.58 -8.30
C ARG A 42 1.15 7.80 -9.11
N MET A 43 0.44 6.94 -8.42
CA MET A 43 -0.68 6.19 -8.96
C MET A 43 -1.83 6.15 -7.97
N VAL A 44 -3.04 6.27 -8.48
CA VAL A 44 -4.27 5.92 -7.80
C VAL A 44 -5.04 4.92 -8.65
N ALA A 45 -5.52 3.85 -8.05
CA ALA A 45 -6.28 2.81 -8.73
C ALA A 45 -7.66 2.63 -8.09
N TYR A 46 -8.66 2.46 -8.92
CA TYR A 46 -10.02 2.07 -8.53
C TYR A 46 -10.29 0.64 -8.97
N ASN A 47 -10.59 -0.23 -8.02
CA ASN A 47 -10.98 -1.60 -8.31
C ASN A 47 -12.50 -1.65 -8.52
N TYR A 48 -12.93 -1.88 -9.76
CA TYR A 48 -14.36 -1.90 -10.10
C TYR A 48 -15.05 -3.26 -9.87
N LEU A 49 -14.27 -4.34 -9.67
CA LEU A 49 -14.82 -5.67 -9.38
C LEU A 49 -15.16 -5.82 -7.89
N ASP A 50 -14.30 -5.29 -7.01
CA ASP A 50 -14.45 -5.41 -5.57
C ASP A 50 -15.21 -4.22 -4.95
N SER A 51 -15.45 -3.16 -5.74
CA SER A 51 -16.16 -1.97 -5.31
C SER A 51 -17.68 -2.13 -5.34
N SER A 52 -18.34 -1.50 -4.38
CA SER A 52 -19.78 -1.26 -4.39
C SER A 52 -20.07 0.23 -4.23
N SER A 53 -21.32 0.65 -4.46
CA SER A 53 -21.72 2.05 -4.26
C SER A 53 -21.47 2.56 -2.84
N GLU A 54 -21.49 1.67 -1.84
CA GLU A 54 -21.29 2.01 -0.43
C GLU A 54 -19.84 1.82 0.02
N ARG A 55 -19.06 1.00 -0.69
CA ARG A 55 -17.68 0.65 -0.34
C ARG A 55 -16.80 0.65 -1.59
N PRO A 56 -16.39 1.83 -2.08
CA PRO A 56 -15.44 1.91 -3.17
C PRO A 56 -14.05 1.45 -2.70
N VAL A 57 -13.39 0.61 -3.47
CA VAL A 57 -12.05 0.09 -3.19
C VAL A 57 -11.04 0.87 -4.01
N TRP A 58 -10.15 1.56 -3.31
CA TRP A 58 -9.10 2.38 -3.89
C TRP A 58 -7.72 1.95 -3.39
N THR A 59 -6.75 2.03 -4.26
CA THR A 59 -5.33 1.83 -3.94
C THR A 59 -4.55 3.07 -4.35
N VAL A 60 -3.61 3.49 -3.54
CA VAL A 60 -2.68 4.59 -3.83
C VAL A 60 -1.26 4.07 -3.77
N GLY A 61 -0.37 4.63 -4.58
CA GLY A 61 1.01 4.16 -4.60
C GLY A 61 1.96 5.10 -5.34
N THR A 62 3.24 4.77 -5.20
CA THR A 62 4.32 5.40 -5.96
C THR A 62 4.62 4.50 -7.15
N LEU A 63 4.10 4.86 -8.31
CA LEU A 63 4.33 4.13 -9.54
C LEU A 63 4.43 5.11 -10.71
N ALA A 64 5.62 5.23 -11.27
CA ALA A 64 5.90 6.11 -12.39
C ALA A 64 5.62 5.37 -13.70
N ARG A 65 4.47 5.63 -14.31
CA ARG A 65 4.14 5.06 -15.63
C ARG A 65 3.62 6.15 -16.54
N THR A 66 4.36 6.40 -17.64
CA THR A 66 4.07 7.44 -18.62
C THR A 66 3.20 6.95 -19.76
N ALA A 67 3.12 5.65 -19.95
CA ALA A 67 2.18 5.00 -20.85
C ALA A 67 1.85 3.61 -20.31
N TRP A 68 0.65 3.12 -20.61
CA TRP A 68 0.17 1.82 -20.17
C TRP A 68 -0.58 1.11 -21.29
N GLN A 69 -0.29 -0.18 -21.47
CA GLN A 69 -0.99 -1.09 -22.36
C GLN A 69 -1.50 -2.27 -21.55
N ASP A 70 -2.78 -2.49 -21.57
CA ASP A 70 -3.42 -3.62 -20.89
C ASP A 70 -3.04 -4.98 -21.48
N SER A 71 -3.33 -6.03 -20.75
CA SER A 71 -3.03 -7.44 -21.06
C SER A 71 -3.65 -7.98 -22.36
N ALA A 72 -4.59 -7.29 -22.97
CA ALA A 72 -5.36 -7.77 -24.13
C ALA A 72 -4.51 -8.18 -25.34
N VAL A 73 -3.34 -7.57 -25.55
CA VAL A 73 -2.48 -7.85 -26.70
C VAL A 73 -1.35 -8.83 -26.34
N PHE A 74 -0.73 -8.65 -25.16
CA PHE A 74 0.48 -9.38 -24.78
C PHE A 74 0.25 -10.43 -23.69
N GLY A 75 -0.98 -10.60 -23.21
CA GLY A 75 -1.31 -11.51 -22.12
C GLY A 75 -0.99 -10.97 -20.72
N LYS A 76 -0.15 -9.94 -20.63
CA LYS A 76 0.20 -9.18 -19.41
C LYS A 76 0.21 -7.70 -19.72
N PRO A 77 0.01 -6.83 -18.71
CA PRO A 77 0.15 -5.39 -18.93
C PRO A 77 1.61 -4.98 -19.15
N HIS A 78 1.78 -4.00 -20.00
CA HIS A 78 3.08 -3.40 -20.33
C HIS A 78 3.03 -1.89 -20.12
N ALA A 79 4.12 -1.31 -19.66
CA ALA A 79 4.18 0.12 -19.41
C ALA A 79 5.58 0.70 -19.65
N THR A 80 5.63 2.01 -19.81
CA THR A 80 6.88 2.76 -19.86
C THR A 80 7.01 3.69 -18.67
N GLU A 81 8.24 3.93 -18.25
CA GLU A 81 8.60 4.93 -17.25
C GLU A 81 9.62 5.88 -17.87
N TYR A 82 9.50 7.16 -17.57
CA TYR A 82 10.49 8.17 -17.89
C TYR A 82 11.08 8.69 -16.59
N ASP A 83 12.40 8.58 -16.46
CA ASP A 83 13.16 9.11 -15.34
C ASP A 83 13.92 10.36 -15.82
N ALA A 84 13.51 11.52 -15.31
CA ALA A 84 14.09 12.80 -15.71
C ALA A 84 15.50 13.02 -15.17
N ASP A 85 15.86 12.36 -14.07
CA ASP A 85 17.16 12.59 -13.40
C ASP A 85 18.33 11.98 -14.16
N GLY A 86 18.07 10.98 -14.99
CA GLY A 86 19.08 10.36 -15.86
C GLY A 86 20.34 9.82 -15.17
N THR A 87 20.36 9.83 -13.85
CA THR A 87 21.54 9.48 -13.05
C THR A 87 21.94 8.02 -13.18
N THR A 88 21.02 7.17 -13.60
CA THR A 88 21.26 5.74 -13.85
C THR A 88 21.78 5.46 -15.26
N ALA A 89 21.70 6.43 -16.17
CA ALA A 89 22.03 6.25 -17.59
C ALA A 89 23.51 6.00 -17.88
N ALA A 90 24.40 6.37 -16.99
CA ALA A 90 25.85 6.31 -17.24
C ALA A 90 26.44 4.89 -17.32
N THR A 91 25.68 3.86 -16.88
CA THR A 91 26.12 2.47 -16.86
C THR A 91 25.22 1.50 -17.63
N ASP A 92 24.12 1.97 -18.19
CA ASP A 92 23.18 1.14 -18.93
C ASP A 92 23.58 1.04 -20.41
N THR A 93 23.95 -0.16 -20.84
CA THR A 93 24.27 -0.47 -22.24
C THR A 93 23.05 -0.52 -23.16
N ASN A 94 21.84 -0.46 -22.61
CA ASN A 94 20.59 -0.41 -23.36
C ASN A 94 20.07 1.01 -23.57
N HIS A 95 20.84 2.01 -23.22
CA HIS A 95 20.50 3.41 -23.40
C HIS A 95 20.28 3.75 -24.89
N VAL A 96 19.10 4.31 -25.21
CA VAL A 96 18.82 4.78 -26.57
C VAL A 96 19.71 5.97 -26.88
N ILE A 97 20.61 5.78 -27.83
CA ILE A 97 21.59 6.80 -28.28
C ILE A 97 20.82 8.07 -28.68
N GLY A 98 21.08 9.17 -28.01
CA GLY A 98 20.55 10.49 -28.35
C GLY A 98 19.70 11.18 -27.29
N CYS A 99 19.36 10.53 -26.16
CA CYS A 99 18.71 11.18 -25.03
C CYS A 99 19.75 11.56 -23.99
N THR A 100 20.08 12.84 -23.90
CA THR A 100 21.03 13.36 -22.91
C THR A 100 20.37 13.69 -21.57
N ASP A 101 19.03 13.72 -21.51
CA ASP A 101 18.25 14.27 -20.40
C ASP A 101 17.13 13.34 -19.96
N GLY A 102 17.43 12.08 -19.67
CA GLY A 102 16.47 11.14 -19.10
C GLY A 102 16.55 9.73 -19.69
N VAL A 103 16.06 8.76 -18.93
CA VAL A 103 16.01 7.35 -19.30
C VAL A 103 14.57 6.90 -19.40
N SER A 104 14.24 6.19 -20.49
CA SER A 104 12.96 5.51 -20.62
C SER A 104 13.15 4.02 -20.40
N THR A 105 12.41 3.47 -19.42
CA THR A 105 12.43 2.04 -19.10
C THR A 105 11.10 1.41 -19.50
N TYR A 106 11.16 0.23 -20.07
CA TYR A 106 10.00 -0.58 -20.42
C TYR A 106 9.81 -1.69 -19.38
N PHE A 107 8.59 -1.87 -18.92
CA PHE A 107 8.21 -2.86 -17.91
C PHE A 107 7.14 -3.80 -18.42
N GLU A 108 7.30 -5.08 -18.12
CA GLU A 108 6.23 -6.08 -18.11
C GLU A 108 5.70 -6.19 -16.67
N HIS A 109 4.42 -5.94 -16.49
CA HIS A 109 3.75 -6.00 -15.21
C HIS A 109 3.20 -7.41 -14.92
N GLU A 110 2.77 -7.61 -13.67
CA GLU A 110 2.20 -8.87 -13.18
C GLU A 110 3.18 -10.06 -13.36
N THR A 111 4.45 -9.80 -13.17
CA THR A 111 5.54 -10.77 -13.29
C THR A 111 6.38 -10.81 -12.03
N GLY A 112 6.31 -11.94 -11.30
CA GLY A 112 7.08 -12.13 -10.08
C GLY A 112 6.61 -11.29 -8.89
N LEU A 113 7.45 -11.19 -7.86
CA LEU A 113 7.16 -10.54 -6.58
C LEU A 113 8.06 -9.34 -6.29
N ASN A 114 8.88 -8.94 -7.25
CA ASN A 114 9.85 -7.87 -7.10
C ASN A 114 9.76 -6.92 -8.29
N GLN A 115 10.14 -5.67 -8.07
CA GLN A 115 10.47 -4.80 -9.17
C GLN A 115 11.90 -5.11 -9.63
N VAL A 116 12.06 -5.29 -10.92
CA VAL A 116 13.37 -5.44 -11.57
C VAL A 116 13.54 -4.27 -12.53
N LYS A 117 14.52 -3.42 -12.25
CA LYS A 117 14.90 -2.28 -13.10
C LYS A 117 16.40 -2.34 -13.32
N GLU A 118 16.83 -2.39 -14.58
CA GLU A 118 18.26 -2.41 -14.95
C GLU A 118 19.06 -3.50 -14.24
N GLY A 119 18.47 -4.66 -14.03
CA GLY A 119 19.08 -5.78 -13.30
C GLY A 119 19.07 -5.65 -11.78
N ALA A 120 18.70 -4.49 -11.22
CA ALA A 120 18.52 -4.32 -9.79
C ALA A 120 17.15 -4.88 -9.36
N ILE A 121 17.18 -5.70 -8.33
CA ILE A 121 15.97 -6.30 -7.73
C ILE A 121 15.60 -5.49 -6.50
N THR A 122 14.41 -4.89 -6.50
CA THR A 122 13.88 -4.12 -5.37
C THR A 122 12.57 -4.70 -4.87
N ALA A 123 12.30 -4.51 -3.58
CA ALA A 123 11.04 -4.96 -2.98
C ALA A 123 9.86 -4.15 -3.51
N ILE A 124 8.76 -4.82 -3.82
CA ILE A 124 7.46 -4.18 -3.95
C ILE A 124 6.87 -4.10 -2.54
N THR A 125 6.90 -2.90 -1.96
CA THR A 125 6.35 -2.68 -0.62
C THR A 125 4.85 -2.46 -0.71
N ALA A 126 4.10 -3.14 0.13
CA ALA A 126 2.66 -2.97 0.26
C ALA A 126 2.28 -2.75 1.72
N SER A 127 1.26 -1.97 1.96
CA SER A 127 0.72 -1.78 3.30
C SER A 127 -0.79 -1.58 3.27
N ILE A 128 -1.43 -2.05 4.32
CA ILE A 128 -2.84 -1.75 4.62
C ILE A 128 -2.94 -1.38 6.10
N GLU A 129 -3.70 -0.36 6.40
CA GLU A 129 -3.99 0.05 7.77
C GLU A 129 -5.49 0.20 7.94
N SER A 130 -6.03 -0.36 9.04
CA SER A 130 -7.43 -0.21 9.38
C SER A 130 -7.71 1.21 9.87
N GLY A 131 -8.95 1.66 9.78
CA GLY A 131 -9.41 2.75 10.64
C GLY A 131 -9.23 2.38 12.11
N ASP A 132 -9.28 3.40 12.97
CA ASP A 132 -9.28 3.19 14.41
C ASP A 132 -10.55 2.44 14.83
N PHE A 133 -10.40 1.43 15.64
CA PHE A 133 -11.50 0.70 16.25
C PHE A 133 -11.39 0.75 17.78
N ASP A 134 -12.53 0.79 18.43
CA ASP A 134 -12.70 0.82 19.87
C ASP A 134 -13.72 -0.22 20.32
N ILE A 135 -13.95 -0.35 21.62
CA ILE A 135 -14.94 -1.25 22.19
C ILE A 135 -16.05 -0.48 22.89
N GLY A 136 -17.30 -0.85 22.61
CA GLY A 136 -18.47 -0.43 23.35
C GLY A 136 -19.01 -1.54 24.27
N GLN A 137 -20.12 -1.27 24.93
CA GLN A 137 -20.77 -2.26 25.82
C GLN A 137 -21.22 -3.53 25.09
N GLN A 138 -21.38 -3.48 23.76
CA GLN A 138 -21.92 -4.60 22.96
C GLN A 138 -20.96 -5.10 21.89
N GLY A 139 -19.68 -4.75 21.90
CA GLY A 139 -18.69 -5.23 20.92
C GLY A 139 -17.69 -4.18 20.42
N LEU A 140 -17.19 -4.35 19.19
CA LEU A 140 -16.13 -3.52 18.60
C LEU A 140 -16.60 -2.15 18.08
N ALA A 141 -17.86 -1.83 18.11
CA ALA A 141 -18.36 -0.49 17.78
C ALA A 141 -18.61 0.27 19.08
N GLY A 142 -17.60 1.00 19.53
CA GLY A 142 -17.63 1.75 20.78
C GLY A 142 -17.80 3.24 20.56
N ASP A 143 -17.90 3.94 21.68
CA ASP A 143 -17.95 5.39 21.78
C ASP A 143 -16.67 5.98 22.41
N GLY A 144 -15.61 5.16 22.49
CA GLY A 144 -14.34 5.52 23.11
C GLY A 144 -14.37 5.59 24.64
N GLU A 145 -15.44 5.14 25.30
CA GLU A 145 -15.56 5.18 26.76
C GLU A 145 -14.59 4.25 27.48
N PHE A 146 -14.33 3.07 26.87
CA PHE A 146 -13.55 2.03 27.51
C PHE A 146 -12.11 1.97 27.02
N MET A 147 -11.19 1.69 27.93
CA MET A 147 -9.87 1.22 27.56
C MET A 147 -9.96 -0.23 27.11
N MET A 148 -9.32 -0.53 26.01
CA MET A 148 -9.21 -1.87 25.43
C MET A 148 -7.84 -2.45 25.74
N LYS A 149 -7.80 -3.68 26.27
CA LYS A 149 -6.60 -4.46 26.43
C LYS A 149 -6.55 -5.59 25.42
N ILE A 150 -5.63 -5.50 24.49
CA ILE A 150 -5.37 -6.58 23.53
C ILE A 150 -4.34 -7.53 24.10
N ARG A 151 -4.70 -8.80 24.18
CA ARG A 151 -3.83 -9.88 24.65
C ARG A 151 -3.15 -10.61 23.51
N ARG A 152 -3.83 -10.69 22.37
CA ARG A 152 -3.37 -11.51 21.25
C ARG A 152 -3.94 -11.02 19.94
N VAL A 153 -3.11 -11.07 18.89
CA VAL A 153 -3.53 -11.00 17.50
C VAL A 153 -3.30 -12.37 16.88
N ILE A 154 -4.30 -12.89 16.19
CA ILE A 154 -4.23 -14.13 15.42
C ILE A 154 -4.25 -13.74 13.96
N PRO A 155 -3.08 -13.75 13.27
CA PRO A 155 -3.02 -13.43 11.86
C PRO A 155 -3.73 -14.49 11.04
N ASP A 156 -4.38 -14.08 9.96
CA ASP A 156 -4.99 -14.97 9.00
C ASP A 156 -4.65 -14.49 7.59
N PHE A 157 -3.80 -15.23 6.90
CA PHE A 157 -3.43 -14.98 5.53
C PHE A 157 -3.93 -16.11 4.64
N LEU A 158 -4.71 -15.77 3.62
CA LEU A 158 -5.17 -16.72 2.61
C LEU A 158 -4.01 -17.30 1.81
N SER A 159 -2.97 -16.50 1.60
CA SER A 159 -1.72 -16.89 0.95
C SER A 159 -0.61 -15.97 1.44
N GLN A 160 0.58 -16.53 1.67
CA GLN A 160 1.75 -15.79 2.10
C GLN A 160 3.02 -16.43 1.56
N THR A 161 3.90 -15.58 1.03
CA THR A 161 5.29 -15.94 0.66
C THR A 161 6.23 -14.94 1.34
N GLY A 162 7.24 -15.43 2.03
CA GLY A 162 8.10 -14.60 2.87
C GLY A 162 7.36 -14.03 4.08
N ASP A 163 7.92 -12.99 4.67
CA ASP A 163 7.45 -12.42 5.93
C ASP A 163 6.53 -11.22 5.69
N ALA A 164 5.46 -11.13 6.46
CA ALA A 164 4.66 -9.91 6.64
C ALA A 164 4.95 -9.32 8.03
N ARG A 165 4.57 -8.06 8.25
CA ARG A 165 4.71 -7.40 9.53
C ARG A 165 3.36 -6.87 9.99
N ILE A 166 3.10 -7.01 11.27
CA ILE A 166 1.90 -6.46 11.93
C ILE A 166 2.32 -5.43 12.96
N THR A 167 1.70 -4.26 12.90
CA THR A 167 1.90 -3.17 13.85
C THR A 167 0.56 -2.73 14.41
N LEU A 168 0.49 -2.51 15.71
CA LEU A 168 -0.65 -1.93 16.41
C LEU A 168 -0.33 -0.48 16.75
N ASN A 169 -1.10 0.45 16.22
CA ASN A 169 -1.04 1.86 16.57
C ASN A 169 -2.08 2.15 17.64
N LEU A 170 -1.64 2.62 18.79
CA LEU A 170 -2.44 2.81 20.00
C LEU A 170 -2.76 4.28 20.18
N ARG A 171 -4.01 4.64 20.47
CA ARG A 171 -4.45 6.01 20.72
C ARG A 171 -5.24 6.07 22.02
N ASP A 172 -4.88 7.04 22.86
CA ASP A 172 -5.58 7.28 24.12
C ASP A 172 -6.64 8.37 24.00
N PHE A 173 -6.49 9.26 23.01
CA PHE A 173 -7.43 10.34 22.74
C PHE A 173 -7.82 10.39 21.26
N PRO A 174 -9.11 10.70 20.95
CA PRO A 174 -9.60 10.77 19.55
C PRO A 174 -8.90 11.83 18.69
N ASN A 175 -8.43 12.92 19.30
CA ASN A 175 -7.75 14.01 18.59
C ASN A 175 -6.23 13.79 18.43
N ASP A 176 -5.71 12.66 18.84
CA ASP A 176 -4.32 12.33 18.58
C ASP A 176 -4.11 12.13 17.08
N THR A 177 -3.43 13.08 16.43
CA THR A 177 -3.12 13.00 14.99
C THR A 177 -2.13 11.88 14.69
N GLN A 178 -1.37 11.46 15.71
CA GLN A 178 -0.47 10.31 15.65
C GLN A 178 -0.81 9.32 16.76
N ALA A 179 -0.42 8.08 16.60
CA ALA A 179 -0.56 7.09 17.65
C ALA A 179 0.20 7.54 18.91
N SER A 180 -0.45 7.45 20.09
CA SER A 180 0.17 7.74 21.38
C SER A 180 1.33 6.79 21.68
N SER A 181 1.21 5.55 21.21
CA SER A 181 2.29 4.56 21.18
C SER A 181 2.07 3.53 20.06
N THR A 182 3.16 2.86 19.69
CA THR A 182 3.15 1.84 18.66
C THR A 182 3.73 0.54 19.21
N LEU A 183 3.07 -0.57 18.97
CA LEU A 183 3.52 -1.89 19.37
C LEU A 183 3.82 -2.75 18.14
N GLY A 184 5.02 -3.25 18.03
CA GLY A 184 5.57 -3.94 16.86
C GLY A 184 6.66 -3.12 16.16
N PRO A 185 6.99 -3.36 14.88
CA PRO A 185 6.38 -4.40 14.04
C PRO A 185 6.69 -5.82 14.49
N PHE A 186 5.68 -6.67 14.47
CA PHE A 186 5.84 -8.11 14.71
C PHE A 186 6.01 -8.83 13.37
N THR A 187 7.06 -9.62 13.24
CA THR A 187 7.26 -10.46 12.06
C THR A 187 6.30 -11.64 12.08
N VAL A 188 5.59 -11.83 10.97
CA VAL A 188 4.63 -12.90 10.76
C VAL A 188 5.07 -13.74 9.58
N THR A 189 5.37 -15.00 9.86
CA THR A 189 5.66 -16.02 8.85
C THR A 189 4.43 -16.87 8.57
N SER A 190 4.46 -17.71 7.55
CA SER A 190 3.39 -18.67 7.27
C SER A 190 3.13 -19.66 8.41
N GLY A 191 4.08 -19.85 9.34
CA GLY A 191 3.95 -20.68 10.53
C GLY A 191 3.48 -19.94 11.78
N THR A 192 3.33 -18.63 11.74
CA THR A 192 2.94 -17.82 12.91
C THR A 192 1.46 -18.00 13.21
N GLN A 193 1.15 -18.68 14.31
CA GLN A 193 -0.23 -18.95 14.71
C GLN A 193 -0.84 -17.80 15.52
N LYS A 194 -0.03 -17.06 16.28
CA LYS A 194 -0.47 -16.00 17.16
C LYS A 194 0.66 -15.04 17.51
N ILE A 195 0.28 -13.81 17.86
CA ILE A 195 1.16 -12.79 18.42
C ILE A 195 0.59 -12.41 19.79
N ASP A 196 1.27 -12.80 20.86
CA ASP A 196 0.87 -12.41 22.22
C ASP A 196 1.33 -10.97 22.47
N THR A 197 0.40 -10.12 22.92
CA THR A 197 0.64 -8.69 23.15
C THR A 197 0.15 -8.27 24.54
N ARG A 198 0.47 -7.02 24.89
CA ARG A 198 -0.07 -6.33 26.08
C ARG A 198 -0.47 -4.89 25.76
N ALA A 199 -1.03 -4.70 24.56
CA ALA A 199 -1.50 -3.39 24.14
C ALA A 199 -2.69 -2.93 25.00
N ARG A 200 -2.69 -1.64 25.37
CA ARG A 200 -3.78 -1.00 26.10
C ARG A 200 -3.97 0.42 25.58
N ALA A 201 -5.14 0.71 25.07
CA ALA A 201 -5.51 2.03 24.55
C ALA A 201 -7.04 2.18 24.46
N ARG A 202 -7.53 3.36 24.17
CA ARG A 202 -8.96 3.60 23.86
C ARG A 202 -9.32 3.12 22.47
N SER A 203 -8.50 3.49 21.50
CA SER A 203 -8.67 3.04 20.11
C SER A 203 -7.35 2.51 19.57
N ILE A 204 -7.45 1.64 18.59
CA ILE A 204 -6.31 0.95 18.00
C ILE A 204 -6.53 0.84 16.51
N SER A 205 -5.50 1.13 15.70
CA SER A 205 -5.45 0.70 14.31
C SER A 205 -4.46 -0.43 14.14
N LEU A 206 -4.77 -1.33 13.20
CA LEU A 206 -3.92 -2.44 12.80
C LEU A 206 -3.31 -2.14 11.45
N LYS A 207 -1.99 -2.12 11.38
CA LYS A 207 -1.25 -1.99 10.12
C LYS A 207 -0.57 -3.31 9.78
N ILE A 208 -0.68 -3.71 8.51
CA ILE A 208 0.01 -4.85 7.94
C ILE A 208 0.84 -4.35 6.78
N ASP A 209 2.10 -4.72 6.72
CA ASP A 209 3.00 -4.32 5.65
C ASP A 209 4.06 -5.41 5.33
N ASN A 210 4.78 -5.19 4.23
CA ASN A 210 6.01 -5.89 3.92
C ASN A 210 7.08 -4.92 3.41
N THR A 211 8.36 -5.28 3.56
CA THR A 211 9.49 -4.45 3.14
C THR A 211 10.60 -5.21 2.45
N GLY A 212 10.53 -6.53 2.46
CA GLY A 212 11.54 -7.39 1.85
C GLY A 212 11.24 -7.77 0.40
N THR A 213 12.27 -8.20 -0.30
CA THR A 213 12.14 -8.80 -1.63
C THR A 213 11.45 -10.16 -1.55
N SER A 214 10.78 -10.54 -2.63
CA SER A 214 10.10 -11.83 -2.77
C SER A 214 9.05 -12.09 -1.69
N GLN A 215 8.43 -11.02 -1.18
CA GLN A 215 7.34 -11.09 -0.21
C GLN A 215 6.00 -10.81 -0.89
N PHE A 216 5.03 -11.63 -0.53
CA PHE A 216 3.64 -11.52 -1.00
C PHE A 216 2.70 -11.97 0.11
N TRP A 217 1.58 -11.28 0.24
CA TRP A 217 0.52 -11.71 1.15
C TRP A 217 -0.87 -11.35 0.61
N LYS A 218 -1.81 -12.22 0.92
CA LYS A 218 -3.24 -11.99 0.72
C LYS A 218 -3.91 -12.12 2.07
N LEU A 219 -4.41 -11.00 2.58
CA LEU A 219 -5.04 -10.93 3.89
C LEU A 219 -6.37 -11.71 3.90
N GLY A 220 -6.56 -12.52 4.92
CA GLY A 220 -7.83 -13.14 5.29
C GLY A 220 -8.52 -12.35 6.40
N THR A 221 -9.18 -13.06 7.32
CA THR A 221 -9.88 -12.46 8.44
C THR A 221 -9.08 -12.63 9.72
N PHE A 222 -8.30 -11.64 10.10
CA PHE A 222 -7.57 -11.66 11.37
C PHE A 222 -8.52 -11.61 12.57
N ARG A 223 -8.07 -12.15 13.70
CA ARG A 223 -8.82 -12.14 14.96
C ARG A 223 -8.00 -11.47 16.04
N ILE A 224 -8.70 -10.80 16.95
CA ILE A 224 -8.08 -10.09 18.07
C ILE A 224 -8.76 -10.55 19.35
N ASP A 225 -7.95 -11.06 20.31
CA ASP A 225 -8.39 -11.34 21.65
C ASP A 225 -8.24 -10.07 22.49
N TYR A 226 -9.35 -9.49 22.88
CA TYR A 226 -9.38 -8.24 23.65
C TYR A 226 -10.26 -8.36 24.90
N GLN A 227 -10.05 -7.45 25.82
CA GLN A 227 -10.86 -7.31 27.05
C GLN A 227 -11.06 -5.84 27.37
N PRO A 228 -12.24 -5.43 27.87
CA PRO A 228 -12.43 -4.15 28.50
C PRO A 228 -11.54 -4.01 29.74
N ASP A 229 -10.87 -2.87 29.89
CA ASP A 229 -9.91 -2.59 30.96
C ASP A 229 -10.20 -1.24 31.65
N GLY A 230 -11.47 -1.02 31.99
CA GLY A 230 -11.93 0.16 32.71
C GLY A 230 -12.24 1.37 31.84
N ARG A 231 -12.71 2.43 32.50
CA ARG A 231 -13.11 3.72 31.90
C ARG A 231 -12.16 4.81 32.34
N ARG A 232 -10.96 4.87 31.85
CA ARG A 232 -10.05 5.96 32.20
C ARG A 232 -9.64 6.73 30.98
#